data_57d6daf220eada0f9e0fa40770eebf0c
#
_entry.id   57d6daf220eada0f9e0fa40770eebf0c
#
_cell.length_a   1.000
_cell.length_b   1.000
_cell.length_c   1.000
_cell.angle_alpha   90.00
_cell.angle_beta   90.00
_cell.angle_gamma   90.00
#
_symmetry.space_group_name_H-M   'P 1'
#
loop_
_entity.id
_entity.type
_entity.pdbx_description
1 polymer ?
#
loop_
_entity_poly.entity_id
_entity_poly.type
_entity_poly.pdbx_seq_one_letter_code
_entity_poly.pdbx_strand_id
1 'polypeptide(L)'
;MPDLLDPAFYADLDGMHDAFRKMRAAGPVWRDDANEMWAVVHHAPLIDVERRADTFSSSGCYRSRVAPQEEDMIAKDDPAHHNQRSLVARRFTPKAVQRLQPVIAAVADDLIDGFVARGEMDVVDDLAAPFPARLTGHLLGFGEDHAADVRSWSERLSGSTASPATRAC
;
A
#
# COMPACT_ATOMS: atom_id res chain seq x y z
N MET A 1 -5.99 -25.25 -8.12
CA MET A 1 -6.49 -23.87 -8.04
C MET A 1 -5.44 -23.07 -7.31
N PRO A 2 -5.12 -21.84 -7.71
CA PRO A 2 -4.16 -21.04 -6.94
C PRO A 2 -4.78 -20.63 -5.60
N ASP A 3 -3.99 -20.71 -4.55
CA ASP A 3 -4.29 -20.11 -3.26
C ASP A 3 -3.86 -18.64 -3.32
N LEU A 4 -4.83 -17.72 -3.31
CA LEU A 4 -4.58 -16.30 -3.42
C LEU A 4 -3.97 -15.69 -2.14
N LEU A 5 -3.88 -16.44 -1.06
CA LEU A 5 -3.23 -16.02 0.19
C LEU A 5 -1.85 -16.63 0.38
N ASP A 6 -1.41 -17.52 -0.52
CA ASP A 6 -0.06 -18.11 -0.47
C ASP A 6 0.97 -17.13 -1.03
N PRO A 7 1.95 -16.66 -0.23
CA PRO A 7 3.04 -15.82 -0.73
C PRO A 7 3.84 -16.46 -1.88
N ALA A 8 3.94 -17.78 -1.93
CA ALA A 8 4.64 -18.50 -2.99
C ALA A 8 3.96 -18.32 -4.36
N PHE A 9 2.63 -18.11 -4.38
CA PHE A 9 1.90 -17.80 -5.61
C PHE A 9 2.39 -16.49 -6.26
N TYR A 10 2.76 -15.50 -5.46
CA TYR A 10 3.24 -14.20 -5.94
C TYR A 10 4.76 -14.18 -6.22
N ALA A 11 5.50 -15.17 -5.76
CA ALA A 11 6.93 -15.31 -6.03
C ALA A 11 7.21 -15.80 -7.47
N ASP A 12 6.28 -16.57 -8.07
CA ASP A 12 6.32 -16.98 -9.47
C ASP A 12 5.50 -16.00 -10.32
N LEU A 13 6.14 -14.97 -10.84
CA LEU A 13 5.47 -13.90 -11.59
C LEU A 13 4.78 -14.40 -12.86
N ASP A 14 5.42 -15.31 -13.60
CA ASP A 14 4.85 -15.84 -14.86
C ASP A 14 3.64 -16.72 -14.57
N GLY A 15 3.75 -17.63 -13.59
CA GLY A 15 2.65 -18.47 -13.15
C GLY A 15 1.49 -17.67 -12.59
N MET A 16 1.77 -16.62 -11.81
CA MET A 16 0.78 -15.69 -11.29
C MET A 16 0.02 -14.96 -12.43
N HIS A 17 0.74 -14.42 -13.41
CA HIS A 17 0.12 -13.75 -14.55
C HIS A 17 -0.75 -14.69 -15.38
N ASP A 18 -0.30 -15.93 -15.58
CA ASP A 18 -1.08 -16.95 -16.27
C ASP A 18 -2.34 -17.34 -15.50
N ALA A 19 -2.24 -17.48 -14.19
CA ALA A 19 -3.40 -17.76 -13.33
C ALA A 19 -4.43 -16.63 -13.38
N PHE A 20 -4.01 -15.38 -13.23
CA PHE A 20 -4.92 -14.22 -13.36
C PHE A 20 -5.51 -14.10 -14.78
N ARG A 21 -4.79 -14.47 -15.83
CA ARG A 21 -5.34 -14.52 -17.20
C ARG A 21 -6.45 -15.56 -17.29
N LYS A 22 -6.27 -16.75 -16.72
CA LYS A 22 -7.29 -17.80 -16.67
C LYS A 22 -8.51 -17.39 -15.85
N MET A 23 -8.31 -16.76 -14.69
CA MET A 23 -9.40 -16.23 -13.88
C MET A 23 -10.24 -15.21 -14.66
N ARG A 24 -9.58 -14.24 -15.32
CA ARG A 24 -10.28 -13.25 -16.15
C ARG A 24 -11.01 -13.87 -17.34
N ALA A 25 -10.49 -14.92 -17.93
CA ALA A 25 -11.18 -15.64 -19.01
C ALA A 25 -12.42 -16.41 -18.50
N ALA A 26 -12.41 -16.84 -17.26
CA ALA A 26 -13.55 -17.52 -16.62
C ALA A 26 -14.69 -16.57 -16.24
N GLY A 27 -14.38 -15.31 -15.95
CA GLY A 27 -15.39 -14.30 -15.60
C GLY A 27 -14.83 -13.12 -14.80
N PRO A 28 -15.70 -12.14 -14.49
CA PRO A 28 -15.30 -10.92 -13.80
C PRO A 28 -14.97 -11.14 -12.31
N VAL A 29 -15.48 -12.22 -11.72
CA VAL A 29 -15.31 -12.56 -10.32
C VAL A 29 -14.87 -14.02 -10.22
N TRP A 30 -13.91 -14.28 -9.38
CA TRP A 30 -13.35 -15.59 -9.12
C TRP A 30 -13.61 -16.01 -7.67
N ARG A 31 -14.07 -17.25 -7.46
CA ARG A 31 -14.18 -17.82 -6.12
C ARG A 31 -12.89 -18.56 -5.76
N ASP A 32 -12.26 -18.14 -4.67
CA ASP A 32 -11.18 -18.88 -4.00
C ASP A 32 -11.82 -19.72 -2.87
N ASP A 33 -12.06 -20.99 -3.15
CA ASP A 33 -12.73 -21.89 -2.21
C ASP A 33 -11.83 -22.28 -1.04
N ALA A 34 -10.51 -22.25 -1.23
CA ALA A 34 -9.54 -22.56 -0.17
C ALA A 34 -9.58 -21.53 0.95
N ASN A 35 -9.80 -20.26 0.58
CA ASN A 35 -9.82 -19.13 1.51
C ASN A 35 -11.24 -18.56 1.73
N GLU A 36 -12.26 -19.21 1.17
CA GLU A 36 -13.68 -18.79 1.26
C GLU A 36 -13.93 -17.33 0.83
N MET A 37 -13.11 -16.81 -0.11
CA MET A 37 -13.15 -15.42 -0.55
C MET A 37 -13.51 -15.29 -2.03
N TRP A 38 -13.91 -14.07 -2.41
CA TRP A 38 -14.15 -13.69 -3.79
C TRP A 38 -13.09 -12.69 -4.26
N ALA A 39 -12.50 -12.95 -5.42
CA ALA A 39 -11.56 -12.03 -6.07
C ALA A 39 -12.23 -11.37 -7.28
N VAL A 40 -12.27 -10.05 -7.31
CA VAL A 40 -12.74 -9.28 -8.47
C VAL A 40 -11.55 -9.07 -9.39
N VAL A 41 -11.59 -9.69 -10.58
CA VAL A 41 -10.43 -9.78 -11.48
C VAL A 41 -10.56 -8.96 -12.77
N HIS A 42 -11.67 -8.26 -12.96
CA HIS A 42 -11.89 -7.32 -14.07
C HIS A 42 -11.96 -5.89 -13.57
N HIS A 43 -11.45 -4.94 -14.38
CA HIS A 43 -11.37 -3.53 -14.02
C HIS A 43 -12.74 -2.89 -13.76
N ALA A 44 -13.71 -3.07 -14.67
CA ALA A 44 -15.00 -2.40 -14.52
C ALA A 44 -15.78 -2.85 -13.25
N PRO A 45 -15.90 -4.16 -12.95
CA PRO A 45 -16.46 -4.61 -11.68
C PRO A 45 -15.65 -4.16 -10.44
N LEU A 46 -14.32 -4.08 -10.54
CA LEU A 46 -13.48 -3.56 -9.46
C LEU A 46 -13.86 -2.12 -9.11
N ILE A 47 -13.97 -1.25 -10.14
CA ILE A 47 -14.39 0.14 -9.96
C ILE A 47 -15.82 0.24 -9.41
N ASP A 48 -16.71 -0.68 -9.79
CA ASP A 48 -18.08 -0.72 -9.24
C ASP A 48 -18.06 -1.05 -7.74
N VAL A 49 -17.29 -2.06 -7.33
CA VAL A 49 -17.10 -2.42 -5.91
C VAL A 49 -16.54 -1.24 -5.11
N GLU A 50 -15.46 -0.63 -5.58
CA GLU A 50 -14.80 0.49 -4.91
C GLU A 50 -15.70 1.74 -4.73
N ARG A 51 -16.68 1.93 -5.62
CA ARG A 51 -17.60 3.07 -5.58
C ARG A 51 -18.84 2.84 -4.71
N ARG A 52 -19.10 1.61 -4.34
CA ARG A 52 -20.34 1.22 -3.65
C ARG A 52 -20.08 0.89 -2.18
N ALA A 53 -19.57 1.91 -1.44
CA ALA A 53 -19.31 1.81 -0.01
C ALA A 53 -20.56 1.52 0.84
N ASP A 54 -21.77 1.72 0.29
CA ASP A 54 -23.05 1.33 0.88
C ASP A 54 -23.32 -0.17 0.83
N THR A 55 -22.64 -0.88 -0.06
CA THR A 55 -22.80 -2.32 -0.28
C THR A 55 -21.56 -3.09 0.17
N PHE A 56 -20.38 -2.55 -0.09
CA PHE A 56 -19.08 -3.19 0.19
C PHE A 56 -18.38 -2.43 1.30
N SER A 57 -18.34 -3.05 2.48
CA SER A 57 -17.72 -2.48 3.67
C SER A 57 -16.22 -2.75 3.71
N SER A 58 -15.44 -1.76 4.17
CA SER A 58 -14.03 -1.92 4.54
C SER A 58 -13.88 -2.16 6.05
N SER A 59 -14.98 -2.09 6.80
CA SER A 59 -14.95 -2.21 8.25
C SER A 59 -14.54 -3.60 8.70
N GLY A 60 -13.56 -3.63 9.58
CA GLY A 60 -13.06 -4.86 10.20
C GLY A 60 -11.91 -5.53 9.48
N CYS A 61 -11.78 -5.41 8.15
CA CYS A 61 -10.67 -5.99 7.42
C CYS A 61 -10.60 -5.48 5.98
N TYR A 62 -9.61 -4.68 5.66
CA TYR A 62 -9.27 -4.33 4.27
C TYR A 62 -8.15 -5.21 3.70
N ARG A 63 -7.59 -6.08 4.53
CA ARG A 63 -6.57 -7.06 4.14
C ARG A 63 -7.20 -8.44 4.07
N SER A 64 -6.61 -9.31 3.29
CA SER A 64 -7.00 -10.72 3.22
C SER A 64 -6.80 -11.49 4.55
N ARG A 65 -6.13 -10.90 5.52
CA ARG A 65 -5.93 -11.45 6.87
C ARG A 65 -6.22 -10.39 7.91
N VAL A 66 -6.94 -10.75 8.96
CA VAL A 66 -7.22 -9.85 10.10
C VAL A 66 -5.92 -9.60 10.87
N ALA A 67 -5.52 -8.33 10.97
CA ALA A 67 -4.62 -7.91 12.01
C ALA A 67 -5.46 -7.43 13.20
N PRO A 68 -5.28 -7.99 14.41
CA PRO A 68 -6.22 -7.80 15.54
C PRO A 68 -6.33 -6.37 16.08
N GLN A 69 -5.71 -5.37 15.48
CA GLN A 69 -5.66 -3.99 15.97
C GLN A 69 -5.54 -2.95 14.85
N GLU A 70 -6.07 -3.23 13.66
CA GLU A 70 -6.12 -2.22 12.61
C GLU A 70 -7.22 -1.20 12.93
N GLU A 71 -6.85 -0.11 13.59
CA GLU A 71 -7.72 1.02 13.87
C GLU A 71 -7.49 2.21 12.93
N ASP A 72 -6.79 1.99 11.82
CA ASP A 72 -6.54 3.03 10.83
C ASP A 72 -7.83 3.39 10.07
N MET A 73 -7.77 4.50 9.31
CA MET A 73 -8.94 4.96 8.58
C MET A 73 -9.35 4.08 7.40
N ILE A 74 -8.45 3.21 6.91
CA ILE A 74 -8.71 2.34 5.75
C ILE A 74 -9.65 1.20 6.17
N ALA A 75 -9.53 0.73 7.42
CA ALA A 75 -10.37 -0.31 8.00
C ALA A 75 -11.69 0.23 8.59
N LYS A 76 -12.20 1.34 8.10
CA LYS A 76 -13.42 1.99 8.60
C LYS A 76 -14.34 2.40 7.47
N ASP A 77 -15.63 2.32 7.74
CA ASP A 77 -16.68 2.89 6.89
C ASP A 77 -17.06 4.30 7.37
N ASP A 78 -17.87 5.00 6.58
CA ASP A 78 -18.42 6.30 6.96
C ASP A 78 -19.45 6.11 8.11
N PRO A 79 -19.53 7.06 9.03
CA PRO A 79 -18.86 8.36 9.07
C PRO A 79 -17.46 8.35 9.71
N ALA A 80 -17.01 7.24 10.28
CA ALA A 80 -15.73 7.16 11.01
C ALA A 80 -14.53 7.39 10.07
N HIS A 81 -14.55 6.78 8.88
CA HIS A 81 -13.56 7.00 7.82
C HIS A 81 -13.47 8.49 7.45
N HIS A 82 -14.61 9.10 7.08
CA HIS A 82 -14.65 10.50 6.69
C HIS A 82 -14.13 11.45 7.77
N ASN A 83 -14.49 11.21 9.02
CA ASN A 83 -14.04 12.02 10.15
C ASN A 83 -12.51 11.99 10.30
N GLN A 84 -11.90 10.81 10.26
CA GLN A 84 -10.44 10.67 10.35
C GLN A 84 -9.74 11.24 9.09
N ARG A 85 -10.23 10.91 7.89
CA ARG A 85 -9.65 11.39 6.65
C ARG A 85 -9.66 12.91 6.54
N SER A 86 -10.72 13.56 7.01
CA SER A 86 -10.86 15.02 6.96
C SER A 86 -9.77 15.76 7.77
N LEU A 87 -9.22 15.14 8.82
CA LEU A 87 -8.16 15.73 9.64
C LEU A 87 -6.86 15.91 8.84
N VAL A 88 -6.56 14.97 7.95
CA VAL A 88 -5.32 14.97 7.18
C VAL A 88 -5.49 15.53 5.76
N ALA A 89 -6.71 15.50 5.20
CA ALA A 89 -6.99 15.86 3.80
C ALA A 89 -6.48 17.26 3.40
N ARG A 90 -6.49 18.22 4.34
CA ARG A 90 -6.00 19.59 4.09
C ARG A 90 -4.51 19.65 3.78
N ARG A 91 -3.72 18.66 4.22
CA ARG A 91 -2.28 18.56 3.93
C ARG A 91 -1.99 18.05 2.53
N PHE A 92 -2.99 17.46 1.85
CA PHE A 92 -2.87 16.86 0.52
C PHE A 92 -3.64 17.61 -0.58
N THR A 93 -4.03 18.85 -0.32
CA THR A 93 -4.62 19.69 -1.38
C THR A 93 -3.57 20.05 -2.43
N PRO A 94 -3.95 20.32 -3.70
CA PRO A 94 -3.01 20.74 -4.74
C PRO A 94 -2.11 21.91 -4.31
N LYS A 95 -2.68 22.90 -3.62
CA LYS A 95 -1.91 24.03 -3.10
C LYS A 95 -0.93 23.64 -2.00
N ALA A 96 -1.28 22.68 -1.15
CA ALA A 96 -0.37 22.18 -0.11
C ALA A 96 0.78 21.37 -0.74
N VAL A 97 0.47 20.54 -1.74
CA VAL A 97 1.48 19.76 -2.47
C VAL A 97 2.45 20.67 -3.24
N GLN A 98 1.96 21.73 -3.87
CA GLN A 98 2.82 22.73 -4.54
C GLN A 98 3.85 23.35 -3.58
N ARG A 99 3.49 23.56 -2.32
CA ARG A 99 4.43 24.10 -1.31
C ARG A 99 5.53 23.13 -0.93
N LEU A 100 5.36 21.84 -1.19
CA LEU A 100 6.36 20.82 -0.96
C LEU A 100 7.38 20.70 -2.10
N GLN A 101 7.13 21.30 -3.28
CA GLN A 101 8.04 21.21 -4.42
C GLN A 101 9.50 21.52 -4.07
N PRO A 102 9.82 22.60 -3.33
CA PRO A 102 11.22 22.87 -2.96
C PRO A 102 11.84 21.78 -2.07
N VAL A 103 11.04 21.21 -1.16
CA VAL A 103 11.49 20.12 -0.29
C VAL A 103 11.69 18.85 -1.10
N ILE A 104 10.77 18.53 -2.00
CA ILE A 104 10.86 17.39 -2.91
C ILE A 104 12.14 17.48 -3.75
N ALA A 105 12.43 18.64 -4.35
CA ALA A 105 13.62 18.86 -5.13
C ALA A 105 14.88 18.70 -4.28
N ALA A 106 14.95 19.35 -3.13
CA ALA A 106 16.10 19.28 -2.24
C ALA A 106 16.39 17.85 -1.77
N VAL A 107 15.36 17.07 -1.42
CA VAL A 107 15.53 15.66 -1.04
C VAL A 107 16.01 14.82 -2.22
N ALA A 108 15.50 15.07 -3.43
CA ALA A 108 15.95 14.36 -4.62
C ALA A 108 17.42 14.68 -4.95
N ASP A 109 17.78 15.96 -4.94
CA ASP A 109 19.15 16.41 -5.21
C ASP A 109 20.14 15.80 -4.21
N ASP A 110 19.84 15.84 -2.92
CA ASP A 110 20.69 15.28 -1.86
C ASP A 110 20.89 13.77 -2.01
N LEU A 111 19.84 13.03 -2.36
CA LEU A 111 19.95 11.58 -2.62
C LEU A 111 20.81 11.30 -3.86
N ILE A 112 20.64 12.08 -4.94
CA ILE A 112 21.41 11.94 -6.17
C ILE A 112 22.89 12.25 -5.90
N ASP A 113 23.18 13.31 -5.17
CA ASP A 113 24.55 13.69 -4.79
C ASP A 113 25.23 12.57 -3.99
N GLY A 114 24.48 11.81 -3.21
CA GLY A 114 25.00 10.67 -2.44
C GLY A 114 25.55 9.53 -3.28
N PHE A 115 25.10 9.35 -4.53
CA PHE A 115 25.54 8.24 -5.38
C PHE A 115 26.16 8.69 -6.72
N VAL A 116 25.97 9.94 -7.15
CA VAL A 116 26.43 10.38 -8.48
C VAL A 116 27.93 10.17 -8.71
N ALA A 117 28.75 10.35 -7.67
CA ALA A 117 30.20 10.15 -7.76
C ALA A 117 30.60 8.67 -7.93
N ARG A 118 29.75 7.74 -7.58
CA ARG A 118 29.99 6.29 -7.77
C ARG A 118 29.76 5.84 -9.22
N GLY A 119 29.02 6.62 -10.01
CA GLY A 119 28.64 6.27 -11.39
C GLY A 119 27.65 5.12 -11.53
N GLU A 120 27.13 4.61 -10.40
CA GLU A 120 26.15 3.54 -10.31
C GLU A 120 25.23 3.77 -9.12
N MET A 121 24.01 3.21 -9.14
CA MET A 121 23.09 3.26 -8.03
C MET A 121 22.25 1.99 -7.94
N ASP A 122 21.82 1.63 -6.73
CA ASP A 122 20.68 0.78 -6.51
C ASP A 122 19.43 1.64 -6.46
N VAL A 123 18.51 1.46 -7.45
CA VAL A 123 17.32 2.30 -7.56
C VAL A 123 16.43 2.21 -6.32
N VAL A 124 16.39 1.05 -5.66
CA VAL A 124 15.55 0.85 -4.47
C VAL A 124 16.22 1.46 -3.24
N ASP A 125 17.46 1.08 -2.96
CA ASP A 125 18.12 1.46 -1.72
C ASP A 125 18.66 2.90 -1.74
N ASP A 126 19.14 3.37 -2.88
CA ASP A 126 19.70 4.72 -2.99
C ASP A 126 18.63 5.80 -3.24
N LEU A 127 17.45 5.44 -3.80
CA LEU A 127 16.46 6.45 -4.20
C LEU A 127 15.02 6.09 -3.77
N ALA A 128 14.46 4.98 -4.26
CA ALA A 128 13.01 4.74 -4.17
C ALA A 128 12.52 4.49 -2.73
N ALA A 129 13.34 3.95 -1.85
CA ALA A 129 13.00 3.72 -0.46
C ALA A 129 13.28 4.95 0.43
N PRO A 130 14.47 5.62 0.38
CA PRO A 130 14.74 6.78 1.22
C PRO A 130 13.92 8.02 0.84
N PHE A 131 13.61 8.22 -0.43
CA PHE A 131 12.90 9.40 -0.90
C PHE A 131 11.52 9.59 -0.25
N PRO A 132 10.56 8.64 -0.32
CA PRO A 132 9.27 8.78 0.34
C PRO A 132 9.39 8.77 1.86
N ALA A 133 10.35 8.06 2.45
CA ALA A 133 10.54 8.04 3.90
C ALA A 133 10.93 9.44 4.42
N ARG A 134 11.86 10.14 3.76
CA ARG A 134 12.25 11.51 4.11
C ARG A 134 11.09 12.50 3.93
N LEU A 135 10.33 12.40 2.83
CA LEU A 135 9.17 13.26 2.60
C LEU A 135 8.06 13.01 3.63
N THR A 136 7.81 11.76 4.00
CA THR A 136 6.84 11.40 5.04
C THR A 136 7.28 11.94 6.39
N GLY A 137 8.55 11.80 6.74
CA GLY A 137 9.13 12.37 7.94
C GLY A 137 8.92 13.90 8.01
N HIS A 138 9.22 14.59 6.90
CA HIS A 138 8.98 16.03 6.79
C HIS A 138 7.50 16.41 6.96
N LEU A 139 6.58 15.68 6.33
CA LEU A 139 5.13 15.90 6.46
C LEU A 139 4.61 15.71 7.88
N LEU A 140 5.18 14.75 8.60
CA LEU A 140 4.83 14.44 9.99
C LEU A 140 5.54 15.36 11.00
N GLY A 141 6.50 16.17 10.55
CA GLY A 141 7.27 17.08 11.41
C GLY A 141 8.42 16.40 12.14
N PHE A 142 8.85 15.22 11.68
CA PHE A 142 10.08 14.61 12.16
C PHE A 142 11.31 15.30 11.57
N GLY A 143 12.38 15.38 12.36
CA GLY A 143 13.68 15.82 11.85
C GLY A 143 14.28 14.81 10.87
N GLU A 144 15.27 15.23 10.08
CA GLU A 144 15.95 14.37 9.11
C GLU A 144 16.61 13.15 9.78
N ASP A 145 17.02 13.27 11.02
CA ASP A 145 17.60 12.19 11.83
C ASP A 145 16.68 10.96 11.98
N HIS A 146 15.39 11.14 11.77
CA HIS A 146 14.39 10.06 11.88
C HIS A 146 13.99 9.41 10.55
N ALA A 147 14.60 9.79 9.43
CA ALA A 147 14.25 9.23 8.12
C ALA A 147 14.47 7.70 8.05
N ALA A 148 15.56 7.21 8.65
CA ALA A 148 15.86 5.79 8.75
C ALA A 148 14.84 5.04 9.64
N ASP A 149 14.41 5.69 10.72
CA ASP A 149 13.38 5.15 11.62
C ASP A 149 12.03 5.03 10.91
N VAL A 150 11.62 6.05 10.16
CA VAL A 150 10.37 6.04 9.37
C VAL A 150 10.37 4.90 8.36
N ARG A 151 11.49 4.68 7.67
CA ARG A 151 11.65 3.53 6.76
C ARG A 151 11.48 2.21 7.52
N SER A 152 12.24 2.03 8.61
CA SER A 152 12.20 0.81 9.44
C SER A 152 10.82 0.54 10.02
N TRP A 153 10.11 1.57 10.47
CA TRP A 153 8.73 1.42 10.98
C TRP A 153 7.77 1.01 9.88
N SER A 154 7.87 1.60 8.69
CA SER A 154 7.05 1.25 7.53
C SER A 154 7.27 -0.19 7.10
N GLU A 155 8.52 -0.64 7.01
CA GLU A 155 8.87 -2.02 6.67
C GLU A 155 8.33 -3.02 7.71
N ARG A 156 8.43 -2.71 9.01
CA ARG A 156 7.88 -3.55 10.08
C ARG A 156 6.36 -3.62 10.05
N LEU A 157 5.68 -2.50 9.80
CA LEU A 157 4.22 -2.48 9.66
C LEU A 157 3.76 -3.27 8.44
N SER A 158 4.47 -3.18 7.33
CA SER A 158 4.17 -3.94 6.12
C SER A 158 4.55 -5.42 6.26
N GLY A 159 5.68 -5.72 6.88
CA GLY A 159 6.21 -7.09 7.08
C GLY A 159 5.48 -7.88 8.17
N SER A 160 4.88 -7.22 9.17
CA SER A 160 4.11 -7.90 10.22
C SER A 160 2.88 -8.64 9.68
N THR A 161 2.46 -8.32 8.45
CA THR A 161 1.38 -9.02 7.75
C THR A 161 1.84 -10.35 7.13
N ALA A 162 3.14 -10.61 7.05
CA ALA A 162 3.71 -11.86 6.53
C ALA A 162 3.86 -12.97 7.60
N SER A 163 3.45 -12.73 8.85
CA SER A 163 3.53 -13.75 9.90
C SER A 163 2.47 -14.84 9.67
N PRO A 164 2.85 -16.13 9.68
CA PRO A 164 1.94 -17.25 9.38
C PRO A 164 0.88 -17.53 10.45
N ALA A 165 0.79 -16.72 11.49
CA ALA A 165 -0.07 -16.98 12.67
C ALA A 165 -1.43 -16.25 12.64
N THR A 166 -1.74 -15.46 11.61
CA THR A 166 -2.98 -14.68 11.57
C THR A 166 -4.04 -15.37 10.70
N ARG A 167 -5.18 -15.71 11.27
CA ARG A 167 -6.30 -16.36 10.58
C ARG A 167 -6.99 -15.38 9.62
N ALA A 168 -7.61 -15.93 8.56
CA ALA A 168 -8.38 -15.14 7.60
C ALA A 168 -9.62 -14.48 8.25
N CYS A 169 -10.02 -13.34 7.69
CA CYS A 169 -11.30 -12.68 8.03
C CYS A 169 -12.49 -13.49 7.58
#